data_8229f7970679c83fe324bcf5c09cb559
#
_entry.id   8229f7970679c83fe324bcf5c09cb559
#
_cell.length_a   1.000
_cell.length_b   1.000
_cell.length_c   1.000
_cell.angle_alpha   90.00
_cell.angle_beta   90.00
_cell.angle_gamma   90.00
#
_symmetry.space_group_name_H-M   'P 1'
#
loop_
_entity.id
_entity.type
_entity.pdbx_description
1 polymer ?
#
loop_
_entity_poly.entity_id
_entity_poly.type
_entity_poly.pdbx_seq_one_letter_code
_entity_poly.pdbx_strand_id
1 'polypeptide(L)'
;MFEIVETYLVRRILCNIATSGLNKFFSILDKDIQSHLSETTSASYVDIMTHILTERIGMTRFPTDLDVKNAIGSNPFYTQRSWYNNFVLSSVDDKLQANESALLRSISSGDVKVSIEHVMPQSLSKSWKEMLGSEYDTVHDQYLHTLPNLTLTGYNSEYSNKPFEVKKTIEHGFNSSPLLINSFIRDSEVWNKDTLSRRADWWLEQIKRIWPMPVTDYEAPNTDREYFFREDEDLKGTIVTSVSILGETSKVTSWADAFESIVEKLLGENPELFDIISEDAFLARYIRPDGDNLINPREIGKTLYFIETGTDTNYKKKIIMKLLEYLDLEDEDIKVTIAR
;
A
#
# COMPACT_ATOMS: atom_id res chain seq x y z
N MET A 1 -2.91 -3.93 19.86
CA MET A 1 -1.98 -4.56 18.91
C MET A 1 -2.71 -5.28 17.76
N PHE A 2 -3.51 -6.33 18.02
CA PHE A 2 -4.20 -7.07 16.94
C PHE A 2 -5.13 -6.19 16.10
N GLU A 3 -5.84 -5.25 16.70
CA GLU A 3 -6.71 -4.31 15.99
C GLU A 3 -5.96 -3.43 14.96
N ILE A 4 -4.72 -3.03 15.28
CA ILE A 4 -3.89 -2.23 14.37
C ILE A 4 -3.44 -3.07 13.17
N VAL A 5 -3.03 -4.32 13.43
CA VAL A 5 -2.65 -5.25 12.35
C VAL A 5 -3.85 -5.60 11.48
N GLU A 6 -5.02 -5.85 12.09
CA GLU A 6 -6.28 -6.07 11.36
C GLU A 6 -6.61 -4.85 10.49
N THR A 7 -6.58 -3.66 11.05
CA THR A 7 -6.79 -2.39 10.33
C THR A 7 -5.85 -2.27 9.13
N TYR A 8 -4.56 -2.51 9.35
CA TYR A 8 -3.57 -2.50 8.27
C TYR A 8 -3.92 -3.47 7.15
N LEU A 9 -4.23 -4.72 7.48
CA LEU A 9 -4.55 -5.75 6.50
C LEU A 9 -5.87 -5.48 5.77
N VAL A 10 -6.92 -5.06 6.48
CA VAL A 10 -8.21 -4.74 5.86
C VAL A 10 -8.11 -3.56 4.90
N ARG A 11 -7.44 -2.48 5.29
CA ARG A 11 -7.24 -1.34 4.39
C ARG A 11 -6.46 -1.72 3.13
N ARG A 12 -5.48 -2.62 3.25
CA ARG A 12 -4.75 -3.17 2.08
C ARG A 12 -5.64 -4.01 1.17
N ILE A 13 -6.52 -4.83 1.76
CA ILE A 13 -7.53 -5.60 1.00
C ILE A 13 -8.43 -4.64 0.21
N LEU A 14 -8.98 -3.62 0.87
CA LEU A 14 -9.84 -2.62 0.22
C LEU A 14 -9.12 -1.90 -0.93
N CYS A 15 -7.85 -1.57 -0.74
CA CYS A 15 -7.02 -0.94 -1.77
C CYS A 15 -6.44 -1.91 -2.80
N ASN A 16 -6.79 -3.20 -2.74
CA ASN A 16 -6.29 -4.26 -3.62
C ASN A 16 -4.74 -4.31 -3.70
N ILE A 17 -4.05 -4.04 -2.58
CA ILE A 17 -2.59 -4.08 -2.52
C ILE A 17 -2.13 -5.51 -2.33
N ALA A 18 -1.23 -5.97 -3.19
CA ALA A 18 -0.68 -7.32 -3.14
C ALA A 18 -0.01 -7.63 -1.79
N THR A 19 -0.04 -8.91 -1.41
CA THR A 19 0.56 -9.39 -0.15
C THR A 19 2.07 -9.65 -0.25
N SER A 20 2.66 -9.43 -1.42
CA SER A 20 4.12 -9.58 -1.61
C SER A 20 4.88 -8.67 -0.63
N GLY A 21 5.91 -9.23 -0.02
CA GLY A 21 6.71 -8.53 0.99
C GLY A 21 6.17 -8.58 2.42
N LEU A 22 4.89 -8.91 2.66
CA LEU A 22 4.34 -8.95 4.01
C LEU A 22 5.01 -10.00 4.91
N ASN A 23 5.28 -11.20 4.37
CA ASN A 23 5.95 -12.25 5.16
C ASN A 23 7.32 -11.77 5.64
N LYS A 24 8.11 -11.16 4.76
CA LYS A 24 9.41 -10.60 5.12
C LYS A 24 9.28 -9.47 6.14
N PHE A 25 8.32 -8.57 5.91
CA PHE A 25 8.06 -7.45 6.81
C PHE A 25 7.68 -7.95 8.22
N PHE A 26 6.69 -8.82 8.35
CA PHE A 26 6.26 -9.31 9.66
C PHE A 26 7.32 -10.18 10.35
N SER A 27 8.20 -10.86 9.60
CA SER A 27 9.28 -11.66 10.20
C SER A 27 10.36 -10.83 10.90
N ILE A 28 10.49 -9.55 10.55
CA ILE A 28 11.48 -8.63 11.14
C ILE A 28 10.83 -7.60 12.08
N LEU A 29 9.51 -7.42 12.04
CA LEU A 29 8.80 -6.36 12.74
C LEU A 29 9.09 -6.35 14.24
N ASP A 30 9.08 -7.51 14.90
CA ASP A 30 9.38 -7.58 16.34
C ASP A 30 10.82 -7.14 16.63
N LYS A 31 11.78 -7.56 15.80
CA LYS A 31 13.18 -7.13 15.96
C LYS A 31 13.31 -5.62 15.83
N ASP A 32 12.64 -5.04 14.85
CA ASP A 32 12.66 -3.58 14.64
C ASP A 32 12.05 -2.86 15.85
N ILE A 33 10.91 -3.36 16.38
CA ILE A 33 10.29 -2.79 17.59
C ILE A 33 11.21 -2.91 18.79
N GLN A 34 11.87 -4.05 19.00
CA GLN A 34 12.81 -4.23 20.13
C GLN A 34 14.02 -3.29 20.03
N SER A 35 14.51 -3.02 18.81
CA SER A 35 15.57 -2.03 18.60
C SER A 35 15.15 -0.65 19.10
N HIS A 36 13.97 -0.17 18.71
CA HIS A 36 13.42 1.11 19.14
C HIS A 36 13.17 1.13 20.67
N LEU A 37 12.68 0.04 21.26
CA LEU A 37 12.49 -0.07 22.70
C LEU A 37 13.81 0.03 23.49
N SER A 38 14.92 -0.44 22.92
CA SER A 38 16.23 -0.31 23.58
C SER A 38 16.74 1.13 23.61
N GLU A 39 16.24 2.00 22.74
CA GLU A 39 16.65 3.40 22.59
C GLU A 39 15.73 4.37 23.34
N THR A 40 14.54 3.92 23.77
CA THR A 40 13.58 4.77 24.48
C THR A 40 12.94 4.04 25.67
N THR A 41 12.69 4.79 26.74
CA THR A 41 11.99 4.28 27.93
C THR A 41 10.55 4.78 28.05
N SER A 42 10.11 5.66 27.14
CA SER A 42 8.83 6.36 27.24
C SER A 42 7.74 5.82 26.32
N ALA A 43 8.10 5.06 25.30
CA ALA A 43 7.14 4.52 24.31
C ALA A 43 6.80 3.05 24.61
N SER A 44 5.54 2.69 24.36
CA SER A 44 5.11 1.29 24.45
C SER A 44 5.42 0.52 23.16
N TYR A 45 5.42 -0.81 23.25
CA TYR A 45 5.51 -1.70 22.09
C TYR A 45 4.48 -1.35 21.00
N VAL A 46 3.26 -0.99 21.44
CA VAL A 46 2.16 -0.67 20.51
C VAL A 46 2.38 0.66 19.82
N ASP A 47 2.91 1.67 20.51
CA ASP A 47 3.22 2.97 19.93
C ASP A 47 4.29 2.86 18.86
N ILE A 48 5.37 2.12 19.15
CA ILE A 48 6.46 1.87 18.20
C ILE A 48 5.97 1.06 17.00
N MET A 49 5.18 0.00 17.24
CA MET A 49 4.59 -0.78 16.15
C MET A 49 3.70 0.08 15.26
N THR A 50 2.89 0.96 15.86
CA THR A 50 2.03 1.88 15.12
C THR A 50 2.87 2.80 14.23
N HIS A 51 3.91 3.41 14.78
CA HIS A 51 4.85 4.25 14.04
C HIS A 51 5.46 3.49 12.86
N ILE A 52 6.07 2.32 13.12
CA ILE A 52 6.70 1.51 12.07
C ILE A 52 5.72 1.15 10.95
N LEU A 53 4.46 0.81 11.29
CA LEU A 53 3.44 0.46 10.31
C LEU A 53 3.01 1.67 9.47
N THR A 54 2.79 2.83 10.10
CA THR A 54 2.27 4.04 9.43
C THR A 54 3.32 4.73 8.56
N GLU A 55 4.60 4.64 8.92
CA GLU A 55 5.71 5.18 8.12
C GLU A 55 6.12 4.29 6.93
N ARG A 56 5.50 3.10 6.76
CA ARG A 56 5.84 2.23 5.62
C ARG A 56 5.40 2.84 4.30
N ILE A 57 6.28 2.72 3.32
CA ILE A 57 6.08 3.17 1.94
C ILE A 57 6.07 1.99 0.97
N GLY A 58 5.77 2.25 -0.29
CA GLY A 58 5.81 1.26 -1.37
C GLY A 58 4.80 0.12 -1.17
N MET A 59 5.25 -1.10 -1.45
CA MET A 59 4.38 -2.30 -1.44
C MET A 59 3.90 -2.71 -0.04
N THR A 60 4.54 -2.25 1.02
CA THR A 60 4.15 -2.52 2.41
C THR A 60 3.51 -1.31 3.10
N ARG A 61 3.15 -0.25 2.36
CA ARG A 61 2.57 0.97 2.92
C ARG A 61 1.25 0.71 3.65
N PHE A 62 0.98 1.53 4.64
CA PHE A 62 -0.33 1.61 5.30
C PHE A 62 -1.27 2.48 4.46
N PRO A 63 -2.40 1.97 3.96
CA PRO A 63 -3.31 2.79 3.15
C PRO A 63 -4.01 3.86 3.99
N THR A 64 -3.92 5.10 3.52
CA THR A 64 -4.56 6.27 4.12
C THR A 64 -6.08 6.25 3.90
N ASP A 65 -6.82 7.15 4.56
CA ASP A 65 -8.26 7.35 4.30
C ASP A 65 -8.52 7.78 2.86
N LEU A 66 -7.60 8.54 2.26
CA LEU A 66 -7.70 8.95 0.85
C LEU A 66 -7.51 7.74 -0.10
N ASP A 67 -6.55 6.87 0.20
CA ASP A 67 -6.36 5.63 -0.59
C ASP A 67 -7.63 4.77 -0.54
N VAL A 68 -8.19 4.58 0.65
CA VAL A 68 -9.43 3.81 0.84
C VAL A 68 -10.61 4.46 0.12
N LYS A 69 -10.77 5.79 0.23
CA LYS A 69 -11.82 6.54 -0.48
C LYS A 69 -11.76 6.30 -1.99
N ASN A 70 -10.56 6.42 -2.56
CA ASN A 70 -10.36 6.22 -4.00
C ASN A 70 -10.63 4.76 -4.42
N ALA A 71 -10.28 3.81 -3.55
CA ALA A 71 -10.43 2.39 -3.83
C ALA A 71 -11.89 1.89 -3.77
N ILE A 72 -12.69 2.37 -2.83
CA ILE A 72 -14.07 1.90 -2.60
C ILE A 72 -14.93 1.97 -3.87
N GLY A 73 -14.86 3.07 -4.60
CA GLY A 73 -15.69 3.31 -5.78
C GLY A 73 -15.08 2.83 -7.11
N SER A 74 -13.85 2.31 -7.10
CA SER A 74 -13.13 1.96 -8.33
C SER A 74 -12.60 0.53 -8.36
N ASN A 75 -12.22 -0.03 -7.22
CA ASN A 75 -11.64 -1.37 -7.19
C ASN A 75 -12.72 -2.44 -7.34
N PRO A 76 -12.51 -3.46 -8.18
CA PRO A 76 -13.44 -4.57 -8.36
C PRO A 76 -13.35 -5.52 -7.15
N PHE A 77 -13.89 -5.10 -6.02
CA PHE A 77 -13.82 -5.80 -4.74
C PHE A 77 -14.37 -7.23 -4.82
N TYR A 78 -15.48 -7.45 -5.54
CA TYR A 78 -16.09 -8.78 -5.68
C TYR A 78 -15.16 -9.82 -6.30
N THR A 79 -14.27 -9.42 -7.20
CA THR A 79 -13.35 -10.32 -7.91
C THR A 79 -12.13 -10.74 -7.09
N GLN A 80 -11.97 -10.20 -5.91
CA GLN A 80 -10.94 -10.61 -4.96
C GLN A 80 -11.27 -11.98 -4.33
N ARG A 81 -10.41 -12.45 -3.43
CA ARG A 81 -10.66 -13.72 -2.73
C ARG A 81 -11.95 -13.66 -1.91
N SER A 82 -12.84 -14.62 -2.11
CA SER A 82 -14.17 -14.62 -1.52
C SER A 82 -14.17 -14.51 0.02
N TRP A 83 -13.16 -15.04 0.70
CA TRP A 83 -13.06 -14.94 2.15
C TRP A 83 -12.72 -13.51 2.62
N TYR A 84 -11.97 -12.70 1.84
CA TYR A 84 -11.76 -11.28 2.12
C TYR A 84 -13.08 -10.52 2.05
N ASN A 85 -13.83 -10.77 0.98
CA ASN A 85 -15.09 -10.10 0.73
C ASN A 85 -16.10 -10.39 1.84
N ASN A 86 -16.24 -11.67 2.19
CA ASN A 86 -17.13 -12.09 3.28
C ASN A 86 -16.70 -11.51 4.63
N PHE A 87 -15.38 -11.51 4.93
CA PHE A 87 -14.87 -10.95 6.18
C PHE A 87 -15.20 -9.45 6.31
N VAL A 88 -14.91 -8.64 5.29
CA VAL A 88 -15.17 -7.20 5.34
C VAL A 88 -16.66 -6.90 5.48
N LEU A 89 -17.50 -7.53 4.65
CA LEU A 89 -18.95 -7.30 4.66
C LEU A 89 -19.59 -7.74 5.98
N SER A 90 -19.23 -8.92 6.50
CA SER A 90 -19.76 -9.41 7.77
C SER A 90 -19.26 -8.59 8.96
N SER A 91 -18.00 -8.21 8.98
CA SER A 91 -17.46 -7.38 10.07
C SER A 91 -18.17 -6.02 10.16
N VAL A 92 -18.53 -5.43 9.01
CA VAL A 92 -19.31 -4.18 9.01
C VAL A 92 -20.72 -4.44 9.54
N ASP A 93 -21.40 -5.49 9.10
CA ASP A 93 -22.72 -5.83 9.63
C ASP A 93 -22.70 -6.08 11.14
N ASP A 94 -21.75 -6.88 11.62
CA ASP A 94 -21.57 -7.18 13.04
C ASP A 94 -21.34 -5.92 13.88
N LYS A 95 -20.52 -4.99 13.39
CA LYS A 95 -20.23 -3.72 14.08
C LYS A 95 -21.40 -2.74 14.05
N LEU A 96 -22.22 -2.78 13.01
CA LEU A 96 -23.47 -2.02 12.96
C LEU A 96 -24.48 -2.57 13.97
N GLN A 97 -24.47 -3.88 14.20
CA GLN A 97 -25.37 -4.58 15.12
C GLN A 97 -24.90 -4.59 16.59
N ALA A 98 -23.86 -3.86 16.97
CA ALA A 98 -23.16 -3.89 18.28
C ALA A 98 -24.07 -3.63 19.49
N ASN A 99 -25.06 -4.48 19.68
CA ASN A 99 -25.94 -4.57 20.84
C ASN A 99 -26.20 -6.05 21.16
N GLU A 100 -26.84 -6.36 22.27
CA GLU A 100 -27.14 -7.72 22.74
C GLU A 100 -27.81 -8.63 21.68
N SER A 101 -28.48 -8.05 20.69
CA SER A 101 -29.14 -8.77 19.60
C SER A 101 -28.13 -9.45 18.65
N ALA A 102 -26.91 -8.94 18.51
CA ALA A 102 -25.85 -9.57 17.70
C ALA A 102 -25.38 -10.89 18.32
N LEU A 103 -25.24 -10.91 19.65
CA LEU A 103 -24.86 -12.11 20.40
C LEU A 103 -25.92 -13.23 20.28
N LEU A 104 -27.21 -12.86 20.34
CA LEU A 104 -28.33 -13.81 20.20
C LEU A 104 -28.43 -14.41 18.80
N ARG A 105 -28.05 -13.65 17.76
CA ARG A 105 -28.04 -14.15 16.37
C ARG A 105 -26.89 -15.12 16.10
N SER A 106 -25.68 -14.86 16.65
CA SER A 106 -24.55 -15.78 16.52
C SER A 106 -24.85 -17.15 17.18
N ILE A 107 -25.70 -17.13 18.18
CA ILE A 107 -26.15 -18.35 18.90
C ILE A 107 -27.32 -19.05 18.17
N SER A 108 -28.18 -18.30 17.48
CA SER A 108 -29.40 -18.81 16.82
C SER A 108 -29.28 -19.03 15.31
N SER A 109 -28.22 -18.60 14.68
CA SER A 109 -27.97 -18.77 13.22
C SER A 109 -27.42 -20.16 12.91
N GLY A 110 -28.18 -21.20 13.19
CA GLY A 110 -28.01 -22.48 12.53
C GLY A 110 -28.32 -22.31 11.04
N ASP A 111 -27.33 -22.54 10.18
CA ASP A 111 -27.45 -22.92 8.78
C ASP A 111 -27.93 -21.92 7.70
N VAL A 112 -28.14 -20.64 7.94
CA VAL A 112 -28.35 -19.68 6.83
C VAL A 112 -27.02 -19.29 6.23
N LYS A 113 -26.67 -19.87 5.09
CA LYS A 113 -25.49 -19.43 4.31
C LYS A 113 -25.75 -18.05 3.75
N VAL A 114 -25.18 -17.05 4.40
CA VAL A 114 -25.14 -15.68 3.87
C VAL A 114 -24.19 -15.64 2.67
N SER A 115 -24.61 -15.02 1.59
CA SER A 115 -23.85 -14.84 0.36
C SER A 115 -23.81 -13.39 -0.06
N ILE A 116 -22.85 -13.04 -0.91
CA ILE A 116 -22.72 -11.69 -1.45
C ILE A 116 -23.73 -11.49 -2.57
N GLU A 117 -24.50 -10.43 -2.49
CA GLU A 117 -25.46 -10.00 -3.50
C GLU A 117 -25.02 -8.72 -4.17
N HIS A 118 -25.18 -8.66 -5.49
CA HIS A 118 -25.08 -7.44 -6.28
C HIS A 118 -26.43 -6.72 -6.28
N VAL A 119 -26.52 -5.57 -5.65
CA VAL A 119 -27.79 -4.79 -5.64
C VAL A 119 -28.20 -4.45 -7.06
N MET A 120 -27.34 -3.79 -7.83
CA MET A 120 -27.43 -3.67 -9.29
C MET A 120 -26.92 -4.99 -9.87
N PRO A 121 -27.74 -5.75 -10.60
CA PRO A 121 -27.42 -7.12 -10.98
C PRO A 121 -26.36 -7.21 -12.08
N GLN A 122 -25.71 -8.37 -12.21
CA GLN A 122 -24.71 -8.62 -13.23
C GLN A 122 -25.27 -8.55 -14.66
N SER A 123 -26.58 -8.77 -14.84
CA SER A 123 -27.29 -8.64 -16.13
C SER A 123 -28.42 -7.64 -15.99
N LEU A 124 -28.31 -6.51 -16.68
CA LEU A 124 -29.30 -5.43 -16.60
C LEU A 124 -30.59 -5.80 -17.35
N SER A 125 -31.72 -5.79 -16.63
CA SER A 125 -33.04 -5.78 -17.25
C SER A 125 -33.39 -4.39 -17.78
N LYS A 126 -34.51 -4.28 -18.57
CA LYS A 126 -34.96 -3.01 -19.11
C LYS A 126 -35.20 -1.97 -18.00
N SER A 127 -35.81 -2.37 -16.88
CA SER A 127 -36.07 -1.50 -15.74
C SER A 127 -34.79 -0.98 -15.09
N TRP A 128 -33.72 -1.79 -15.04
CA TRP A 128 -32.43 -1.35 -14.55
C TRP A 128 -31.79 -0.31 -15.47
N LYS A 129 -31.86 -0.53 -16.80
CA LYS A 129 -31.34 0.46 -17.78
C LYS A 129 -32.08 1.80 -17.68
N GLU A 130 -33.40 1.74 -17.51
CA GLU A 130 -34.22 2.94 -17.31
C GLU A 130 -33.86 3.68 -16.01
N MET A 131 -33.64 2.96 -14.90
CA MET A 131 -33.24 3.53 -13.60
C MET A 131 -31.84 4.15 -13.64
N LEU A 132 -30.90 3.54 -14.33
CA LEU A 132 -29.52 4.04 -14.46
C LEU A 132 -29.40 5.20 -15.44
N GLY A 133 -30.41 5.37 -16.34
CA GLY A 133 -30.46 6.45 -17.33
C GLY A 133 -29.56 6.19 -18.56
N SER A 134 -29.25 7.25 -19.30
CA SER A 134 -28.52 7.14 -20.57
C SER A 134 -27.10 6.60 -20.43
N GLU A 135 -26.48 6.72 -19.26
CA GLU A 135 -25.12 6.24 -18.96
C GLU A 135 -25.11 4.83 -18.35
N TYR A 136 -26.19 4.04 -18.50
CA TYR A 136 -26.35 2.77 -17.79
C TYR A 136 -25.18 1.79 -18.01
N ASP A 137 -24.62 1.70 -19.21
CA ASP A 137 -23.50 0.83 -19.49
C ASP A 137 -22.23 1.27 -18.75
N THR A 138 -21.92 2.57 -18.78
CA THR A 138 -20.77 3.14 -18.07
C THR A 138 -20.88 2.97 -16.55
N VAL A 139 -22.07 3.22 -15.98
CA VAL A 139 -22.34 3.05 -14.55
C VAL A 139 -22.25 1.58 -14.15
N HIS A 140 -22.76 0.69 -14.99
CA HIS A 140 -22.70 -0.74 -14.75
C HIS A 140 -21.26 -1.23 -14.75
N ASP A 141 -20.49 -0.92 -15.79
CA ASP A 141 -19.09 -1.33 -15.90
C ASP A 141 -18.23 -0.78 -14.73
N GLN A 142 -18.47 0.46 -14.34
CA GLN A 142 -17.74 1.10 -13.27
C GLN A 142 -18.04 0.47 -11.89
N TYR A 143 -19.33 0.28 -11.56
CA TYR A 143 -19.74 -0.03 -10.19
C TYR A 143 -20.11 -1.47 -9.93
N LEU A 144 -20.30 -2.30 -10.94
CA LEU A 144 -20.84 -3.65 -10.78
C LEU A 144 -20.16 -4.45 -9.66
N HIS A 145 -18.85 -4.51 -9.69
CA HIS A 145 -18.05 -5.31 -8.76
C HIS A 145 -17.43 -4.52 -7.61
N THR A 146 -17.76 -3.24 -7.48
CA THR A 146 -17.23 -2.38 -6.42
C THR A 146 -18.02 -2.52 -5.13
N LEU A 147 -17.40 -2.20 -4.00
CA LEU A 147 -17.99 -2.32 -2.69
C LEU A 147 -19.37 -1.61 -2.53
N PRO A 148 -19.60 -0.41 -3.10
CA PRO A 148 -20.91 0.25 -3.06
C PRO A 148 -22.06 -0.55 -3.63
N ASN A 149 -21.82 -1.44 -4.58
CA ASN A 149 -22.87 -2.26 -5.18
C ASN A 149 -23.06 -3.62 -4.50
N LEU A 150 -22.25 -3.93 -3.48
CA LEU A 150 -22.28 -5.24 -2.82
C LEU A 150 -22.96 -5.18 -1.45
N THR A 151 -23.61 -6.29 -1.10
CA THR A 151 -24.19 -6.49 0.21
C THR A 151 -24.25 -7.98 0.57
N LEU A 152 -24.82 -8.30 1.72
CA LEU A 152 -25.04 -9.66 2.20
C LEU A 152 -26.51 -10.02 2.19
N THR A 153 -26.83 -11.28 1.81
CA THR A 153 -28.17 -11.85 1.89
C THR A 153 -28.14 -13.37 2.05
N GLY A 154 -29.16 -13.93 2.68
CA GLY A 154 -29.42 -15.38 2.69
C GLY A 154 -30.26 -15.84 1.48
N TYR A 155 -30.73 -14.92 0.63
CA TYR A 155 -31.75 -15.16 -0.39
C TYR A 155 -31.34 -14.72 -1.79
N ASN A 156 -30.07 -14.82 -2.12
CA ASN A 156 -29.47 -14.34 -3.37
C ASN A 156 -30.20 -14.85 -4.64
N SER A 157 -30.56 -16.14 -4.66
CA SER A 157 -31.28 -16.75 -5.78
C SER A 157 -32.66 -16.12 -6.05
N GLU A 158 -33.28 -15.56 -5.02
CA GLU A 158 -34.58 -14.91 -5.14
C GLU A 158 -34.50 -13.51 -5.72
N TYR A 159 -33.37 -12.84 -5.58
CA TYR A 159 -33.13 -11.48 -6.08
C TYR A 159 -32.84 -11.44 -7.58
N SER A 160 -31.90 -12.26 -8.04
CA SER A 160 -31.53 -12.33 -9.47
C SER A 160 -31.43 -10.95 -10.13
N ASN A 161 -31.97 -10.78 -11.33
CA ASN A 161 -32.00 -9.48 -12.06
C ASN A 161 -33.33 -8.72 -11.91
N LYS A 162 -34.09 -8.99 -10.83
CA LYS A 162 -35.34 -8.31 -10.55
C LYS A 162 -35.14 -6.78 -10.41
N PRO A 163 -36.15 -5.98 -10.75
CA PRO A 163 -36.10 -4.53 -10.50
C PRO A 163 -35.76 -4.18 -9.05
N PHE A 164 -35.15 -3.03 -8.83
CA PHE A 164 -34.68 -2.62 -7.50
C PHE A 164 -35.84 -2.61 -6.46
N GLU A 165 -36.97 -2.03 -6.80
CA GLU A 165 -38.13 -1.99 -5.92
C GLU A 165 -38.64 -3.41 -5.58
N VAL A 166 -38.58 -4.34 -6.54
CA VAL A 166 -38.95 -5.74 -6.31
C VAL A 166 -37.97 -6.41 -5.34
N LYS A 167 -36.64 -6.19 -5.51
CA LYS A 167 -35.63 -6.69 -4.56
C LYS A 167 -35.85 -6.16 -3.15
N LYS A 168 -36.41 -4.94 -3.00
CA LYS A 168 -36.75 -4.38 -1.68
C LYS A 168 -37.96 -5.03 -1.04
N THR A 169 -39.01 -5.30 -1.82
CA THR A 169 -40.38 -5.56 -1.32
C THR A 169 -40.80 -7.02 -1.36
N ILE A 170 -40.09 -7.91 -2.08
CA ILE A 170 -40.40 -9.35 -2.06
C ILE A 170 -40.24 -9.92 -0.64
N GLU A 171 -40.82 -11.10 -0.43
CA GLU A 171 -40.57 -11.88 0.78
C GLU A 171 -39.05 -12.07 0.96
N HIS A 172 -38.56 -11.80 2.16
CA HIS A 172 -37.11 -11.73 2.45
C HIS A 172 -36.32 -10.67 1.68
N GLY A 173 -36.99 -9.65 1.12
CA GLY A 173 -36.35 -8.53 0.44
C GLY A 173 -35.57 -7.59 1.37
N PHE A 174 -34.91 -6.58 0.81
CA PHE A 174 -34.06 -5.67 1.60
C PHE A 174 -34.84 -4.93 2.70
N ASN A 175 -36.16 -4.65 2.50
CA ASN A 175 -36.99 -3.98 3.50
C ASN A 175 -37.20 -4.82 4.76
N SER A 176 -37.24 -6.14 4.63
CA SER A 176 -37.40 -7.08 5.74
C SER A 176 -36.07 -7.70 6.21
N SER A 177 -34.96 -7.35 5.58
CA SER A 177 -33.65 -7.90 5.93
C SER A 177 -33.25 -7.52 7.36
N PRO A 178 -32.86 -8.49 8.19
CA PRO A 178 -32.36 -8.24 9.53
C PRO A 178 -30.91 -7.70 9.52
N LEU A 179 -30.20 -7.77 8.39
CA LEU A 179 -28.83 -7.30 8.26
C LEU A 179 -28.77 -5.78 8.19
N LEU A 180 -28.01 -5.15 9.08
CA LEU A 180 -27.92 -3.69 9.15
C LEU A 180 -27.07 -3.09 8.02
N ILE A 181 -26.20 -3.87 7.39
CA ILE A 181 -25.50 -3.48 6.16
C ILE A 181 -26.49 -3.14 5.02
N ASN A 182 -27.73 -3.65 5.10
CA ASN A 182 -28.82 -3.39 4.15
C ASN A 182 -29.63 -2.14 4.47
N SER A 183 -29.38 -1.44 5.60
CA SER A 183 -30.14 -0.23 5.98
C SER A 183 -30.08 0.86 4.91
N PHE A 184 -28.90 1.15 4.38
CA PHE A 184 -28.74 2.13 3.29
C PHE A 184 -29.57 1.77 2.04
N ILE A 185 -29.64 0.47 1.70
CA ILE A 185 -30.41 -0.02 0.54
C ILE A 185 -31.91 0.14 0.80
N ARG A 186 -32.36 -0.22 1.97
CA ARG A 186 -33.74 -0.09 2.42
C ARG A 186 -34.23 1.36 2.33
N ASP A 187 -33.39 2.32 2.77
CA ASP A 187 -33.71 3.75 2.81
C ASP A 187 -33.51 4.45 1.46
N SER A 188 -32.99 3.76 0.44
CA SER A 188 -32.84 4.32 -0.91
C SER A 188 -34.11 4.11 -1.75
N GLU A 189 -34.56 5.17 -2.44
CA GLU A 189 -35.68 5.09 -3.36
C GLU A 189 -35.27 4.59 -4.75
N VAL A 190 -34.07 4.95 -5.19
CA VAL A 190 -33.48 4.58 -6.49
C VAL A 190 -32.07 4.04 -6.30
N TRP A 191 -31.60 3.26 -7.29
CA TRP A 191 -30.24 2.72 -7.29
C TRP A 191 -29.53 3.16 -8.58
N ASN A 192 -28.99 4.34 -8.57
CA ASN A 192 -28.32 4.97 -9.70
C ASN A 192 -26.90 5.43 -9.33
N LYS A 193 -26.21 6.14 -10.22
CA LYS A 193 -24.86 6.64 -10.02
C LYS A 193 -24.71 7.47 -8.74
N ASP A 194 -25.66 8.37 -8.49
CA ASP A 194 -25.63 9.25 -7.31
C ASP A 194 -25.81 8.44 -6.01
N THR A 195 -26.69 7.45 -6.03
CA THR A 195 -26.91 6.56 -4.87
C THR A 195 -25.68 5.67 -4.62
N LEU A 196 -25.05 5.16 -5.66
CA LEU A 196 -23.80 4.40 -5.56
C LEU A 196 -22.67 5.26 -5.00
N SER A 197 -22.55 6.51 -5.44
CA SER A 197 -21.58 7.47 -4.90
C SER A 197 -21.81 7.75 -3.42
N ARG A 198 -23.07 8.04 -3.02
CA ARG A 198 -23.42 8.24 -1.60
C ARG A 198 -23.17 6.99 -0.76
N ARG A 199 -23.39 5.81 -1.32
CA ARG A 199 -23.06 4.57 -0.63
C ARG A 199 -21.56 4.34 -0.52
N ALA A 200 -20.76 4.81 -1.46
CA ALA A 200 -19.29 4.81 -1.32
C ALA A 200 -18.85 5.68 -0.12
N ASP A 201 -19.44 6.87 0.04
CA ASP A 201 -19.18 7.72 1.21
C ASP A 201 -19.64 7.05 2.52
N TRP A 202 -20.81 6.41 2.52
CA TRP A 202 -21.29 5.64 3.66
C TRP A 202 -20.31 4.50 4.02
N TRP A 203 -19.80 3.77 3.04
CA TRP A 203 -18.78 2.73 3.25
C TRP A 203 -17.51 3.30 3.86
N LEU A 204 -17.03 4.43 3.35
CA LEU A 204 -15.85 5.10 3.90
C LEU A 204 -16.03 5.43 5.38
N GLU A 205 -17.19 5.97 5.77
CA GLU A 205 -17.47 6.26 7.18
C GLU A 205 -17.51 5.00 8.06
N GLN A 206 -18.10 3.89 7.57
CA GLN A 206 -18.06 2.63 8.32
C GLN A 206 -16.62 2.11 8.47
N ILE A 207 -15.82 2.16 7.40
CA ILE A 207 -14.42 1.70 7.42
C ILE A 207 -13.59 2.56 8.38
N LYS A 208 -13.72 3.87 8.35
CA LYS A 208 -13.04 4.80 9.28
C LYS A 208 -13.41 4.52 10.76
N ARG A 209 -14.66 4.15 11.01
CA ARG A 209 -15.14 3.84 12.36
C ARG A 209 -14.62 2.48 12.86
N ILE A 210 -14.57 1.48 12.00
CA ILE A 210 -14.23 0.08 12.38
C ILE A 210 -12.73 -0.13 12.33
N TRP A 211 -12.08 0.38 11.31
CA TRP A 211 -10.64 0.28 11.04
C TRP A 211 -10.02 1.68 10.89
N PRO A 212 -10.02 2.48 11.96
CA PRO A 212 -9.49 3.85 11.93
C PRO A 212 -8.01 3.85 11.59
N MET A 213 -7.55 4.94 10.99
CA MET A 213 -6.10 5.19 10.87
C MET A 213 -5.51 5.24 12.29
N PRO A 214 -4.57 4.36 12.65
CA PRO A 214 -3.98 4.43 13.98
C PRO A 214 -3.08 5.66 14.08
N VAL A 215 -3.00 6.21 15.29
CA VAL A 215 -2.17 7.36 15.62
C VAL A 215 -1.27 7.01 16.80
N THR A 216 -0.09 7.61 16.83
CA THR A 216 0.84 7.53 17.95
C THR A 216 1.59 8.86 18.09
N ASP A 217 1.90 9.23 19.31
CA ASP A 217 2.77 10.37 19.62
C ASP A 217 4.25 9.96 19.66
N TYR A 218 4.54 8.69 19.40
CA TYR A 218 5.92 8.22 19.33
C TYR A 218 6.59 8.71 18.05
N GLU A 219 7.67 9.43 18.26
CA GLU A 219 8.62 9.78 17.21
C GLU A 219 9.88 8.93 17.41
N ALA A 220 10.31 8.24 16.35
CA ALA A 220 11.56 7.50 16.42
C ALA A 220 12.70 8.49 16.71
N PRO A 221 13.65 8.12 17.59
CA PRO A 221 14.85 8.90 17.77
C PRO A 221 15.47 9.16 16.38
N ASN A 222 15.93 10.38 16.14
CA ASN A 222 16.69 10.67 14.93
C ASN A 222 18.00 9.88 15.00
N THR A 223 17.98 8.68 14.41
CA THR A 223 19.13 7.78 14.32
C THR A 223 19.97 8.07 13.09
N ASP A 224 19.73 9.20 12.43
CA ASP A 224 20.53 9.63 11.32
C ASP A 224 21.98 9.75 11.76
N ARG A 225 22.84 8.97 11.16
CA ARG A 225 24.27 9.03 11.37
C ARG A 225 25.02 9.21 10.05
N GLU A 226 26.14 9.89 10.12
CA GLU A 226 27.07 9.91 9.01
C GLU A 226 27.70 8.52 8.87
N TYR A 227 27.82 8.08 7.62
CA TYR A 227 28.47 6.84 7.26
C TYR A 227 29.54 7.12 6.21
N PHE A 228 30.71 6.58 6.46
CA PHE A 228 31.88 6.65 5.60
C PHE A 228 32.09 5.33 4.87
N PHE A 229 32.37 5.38 3.59
CA PHE A 229 32.34 4.17 2.74
C PHE A 229 33.41 3.11 3.07
N ARG A 230 34.51 3.49 3.76
CA ARG A 230 35.54 2.54 4.23
C ARG A 230 35.17 1.81 5.51
N GLU A 231 34.10 2.20 6.22
CA GLU A 231 33.63 1.47 7.36
C GLU A 231 33.17 0.05 6.97
N ASP A 232 33.57 -0.95 7.78
CA ASP A 232 33.17 -2.35 7.55
C ASP A 232 31.76 -2.60 8.12
N GLU A 233 30.75 -2.12 7.44
CA GLU A 233 29.35 -2.29 7.83
C GLU A 233 28.50 -2.79 6.67
N ASP A 234 27.55 -3.67 6.97
CA ASP A 234 26.50 -4.11 6.04
C ASP A 234 25.42 -3.03 5.93
N LEU A 235 25.34 -2.39 4.78
CA LEU A 235 24.34 -1.34 4.49
C LEU A 235 22.97 -1.88 4.05
N LYS A 236 22.82 -3.20 4.01
CA LYS A 236 21.56 -3.80 3.58
C LYS A 236 20.43 -3.48 4.54
N GLY A 237 19.38 -2.86 4.01
CA GLY A 237 18.19 -2.45 4.76
C GLY A 237 18.30 -1.08 5.43
N THR A 238 19.42 -0.36 5.31
CA THR A 238 19.52 1.04 5.74
C THR A 238 18.79 1.96 4.75
N ILE A 239 18.33 3.09 5.25
CA ILE A 239 17.71 4.16 4.47
C ILE A 239 18.72 5.31 4.39
N VAL A 240 19.06 5.73 3.17
CA VAL A 240 19.88 6.92 2.97
C VAL A 240 18.98 8.15 2.87
N THR A 241 19.33 9.22 3.59
CA THR A 241 18.54 10.45 3.67
C THR A 241 19.24 11.64 3.02
N SER A 242 20.59 11.64 3.00
CA SER A 242 21.40 12.64 2.31
C SER A 242 22.74 12.08 1.89
N VAL A 243 23.36 12.76 0.92
CA VAL A 243 24.73 12.51 0.47
C VAL A 243 25.52 13.82 0.51
N SER A 244 26.73 13.76 1.02
CA SER A 244 27.71 14.87 0.99
C SER A 244 28.88 14.45 0.12
N ILE A 245 29.18 15.23 -0.90
CA ILE A 245 30.22 14.99 -1.89
C ILE A 245 31.07 16.24 -1.97
N LEU A 246 32.36 16.13 -1.64
CA LEU A 246 33.30 17.23 -1.64
C LEU A 246 32.81 18.51 -0.91
N GLY A 247 32.10 18.29 0.20
CA GLY A 247 31.52 19.37 1.03
C GLY A 247 30.13 19.86 0.62
N GLU A 248 29.59 19.43 -0.53
CA GLU A 248 28.24 19.76 -0.97
C GLU A 248 27.26 18.68 -0.53
N THR A 249 26.23 19.04 0.25
CA THR A 249 25.23 18.09 0.75
C THR A 249 23.91 18.25 0.01
N SER A 250 23.35 17.12 -0.44
CA SER A 250 22.04 17.04 -1.07
C SER A 250 21.16 15.96 -0.42
N LYS A 251 19.85 16.19 -0.39
CA LYS A 251 18.87 15.17 0.05
C LYS A 251 18.66 14.15 -1.04
N VAL A 252 18.56 12.89 -0.65
CA VAL A 252 18.25 11.76 -1.52
C VAL A 252 17.15 10.91 -0.92
N THR A 253 16.45 10.14 -1.75
CA THR A 253 15.32 9.32 -1.31
C THR A 253 15.60 7.82 -1.38
N SER A 254 16.70 7.45 -2.00
CA SER A 254 17.08 6.04 -2.16
C SER A 254 18.59 5.88 -2.32
N TRP A 255 19.07 4.68 -2.04
CA TRP A 255 20.47 4.32 -2.35
C TRP A 255 20.80 4.37 -3.86
N ALA A 256 19.80 4.23 -4.73
CA ALA A 256 20.01 4.40 -6.17
C ALA A 256 20.28 5.87 -6.51
N ASP A 257 19.51 6.80 -5.92
CA ASP A 257 19.70 8.24 -6.13
C ASP A 257 21.01 8.74 -5.52
N ALA A 258 21.36 8.27 -4.31
CA ALA A 258 22.65 8.61 -3.69
C ALA A 258 23.83 8.13 -4.53
N PHE A 259 23.74 6.89 -5.03
CA PHE A 259 24.77 6.28 -5.87
C PHE A 259 24.95 7.01 -7.20
N GLU A 260 23.83 7.34 -7.87
CA GLU A 260 23.85 8.15 -9.09
C GLU A 260 24.52 9.51 -8.85
N SER A 261 24.10 10.24 -7.81
CA SER A 261 24.65 11.55 -7.47
C SER A 261 26.17 11.50 -7.20
N ILE A 262 26.63 10.47 -6.49
CA ILE A 262 28.06 10.27 -6.23
C ILE A 262 28.82 10.02 -7.53
N VAL A 263 28.35 9.08 -8.34
CA VAL A 263 29.04 8.69 -9.57
C VAL A 263 29.01 9.84 -10.58
N GLU A 264 27.90 10.55 -10.72
CA GLU A 264 27.77 11.71 -11.59
C GLU A 264 28.77 12.81 -11.19
N LYS A 265 28.86 13.13 -9.90
CA LYS A 265 29.80 14.17 -9.41
C LYS A 265 31.24 13.75 -9.63
N LEU A 266 31.59 12.50 -9.29
CA LEU A 266 32.97 12.01 -9.41
C LEU A 266 33.45 11.90 -10.85
N LEU A 267 32.65 11.31 -11.73
CA LEU A 267 33.04 11.04 -13.10
C LEU A 267 32.73 12.20 -14.03
N GLY A 268 31.72 13.03 -13.75
CA GLY A 268 31.39 14.21 -14.51
C GLY A 268 32.49 15.31 -14.42
N GLU A 269 33.19 15.36 -13.28
CA GLU A 269 34.33 16.27 -13.08
C GLU A 269 35.70 15.66 -13.52
N ASN A 270 35.75 14.33 -13.73
CA ASN A 270 36.97 13.58 -14.05
C ASN A 270 36.74 12.65 -15.25
N PRO A 271 36.46 13.19 -16.46
CA PRO A 271 36.07 12.35 -17.60
C PRO A 271 37.22 11.45 -18.10
N GLU A 272 38.47 11.73 -17.77
CA GLU A 272 39.62 10.85 -18.05
C GLU A 272 39.57 9.50 -17.36
N LEU A 273 38.78 9.37 -16.30
CA LEU A 273 38.60 8.10 -15.61
C LEU A 273 37.80 7.07 -16.43
N PHE A 274 37.01 7.48 -17.41
CA PHE A 274 36.25 6.51 -18.21
C PHE A 274 37.12 5.54 -18.98
N ASP A 275 38.32 5.96 -19.44
CA ASP A 275 39.28 5.07 -20.08
C ASP A 275 39.81 4.02 -19.08
N ILE A 276 40.14 4.46 -17.87
CA ILE A 276 40.60 3.58 -16.78
C ILE A 276 39.49 2.61 -16.36
N ILE A 277 38.26 3.10 -16.20
CA ILE A 277 37.10 2.30 -15.83
C ILE A 277 36.80 1.22 -16.86
N SER A 278 36.94 1.53 -18.15
CA SER A 278 36.69 0.58 -19.23
C SER A 278 37.67 -0.62 -19.23
N GLU A 279 38.87 -0.43 -18.71
CA GLU A 279 39.92 -1.45 -18.56
C GLU A 279 39.79 -2.21 -17.22
N ASP A 280 39.07 -1.66 -16.22
CA ASP A 280 38.88 -2.33 -14.94
C ASP A 280 37.80 -3.41 -15.02
N ALA A 281 38.20 -4.68 -14.84
CA ALA A 281 37.32 -5.83 -14.98
C ALA A 281 36.13 -5.86 -14.03
N PHE A 282 36.15 -5.11 -12.92
CA PHE A 282 35.02 -4.96 -11.99
C PHE A 282 34.14 -3.80 -12.37
N LEU A 283 34.68 -2.57 -12.52
CA LEU A 283 33.91 -1.35 -12.80
C LEU A 283 33.23 -1.38 -14.19
N ALA A 284 33.91 -1.94 -15.20
CA ALA A 284 33.37 -2.07 -16.55
C ALA A 284 32.08 -2.94 -16.65
N ARG A 285 31.70 -3.65 -15.60
CA ARG A 285 30.43 -4.38 -15.52
C ARG A 285 29.27 -3.47 -15.18
N TYR A 286 29.52 -2.36 -14.50
CA TYR A 286 28.52 -1.48 -13.91
C TYR A 286 28.51 -0.08 -14.51
N ILE A 287 29.62 0.35 -15.12
CA ILE A 287 29.77 1.68 -15.78
C ILE A 287 30.21 1.44 -17.22
N ARG A 288 29.37 1.85 -18.18
CA ARG A 288 29.56 1.48 -19.60
C ARG A 288 29.10 2.61 -20.53
N PRO A 289 29.69 2.69 -21.75
CA PRO A 289 29.27 3.66 -22.76
C PRO A 289 27.91 3.35 -23.39
N ASP A 290 27.40 2.13 -23.19
CA ASP A 290 26.06 1.73 -23.64
C ASP A 290 25.24 1.22 -22.44
N GLY A 291 23.95 1.49 -22.41
CA GLY A 291 23.03 0.99 -21.41
C GLY A 291 22.45 -0.40 -21.70
N ASP A 292 22.74 -1.00 -22.85
CA ASP A 292 22.02 -2.15 -23.42
C ASP A 292 22.18 -3.45 -22.60
N ASN A 293 23.25 -3.57 -21.83
CA ASN A 293 23.52 -4.74 -20.99
C ASN A 293 23.37 -4.48 -19.49
N LEU A 294 22.78 -3.35 -19.10
CA LEU A 294 22.45 -3.00 -17.73
C LEU A 294 20.97 -3.27 -17.43
N ILE A 295 20.64 -3.61 -16.20
CA ILE A 295 19.26 -3.93 -15.76
C ILE A 295 18.47 -2.65 -15.48
N ASN A 296 19.10 -1.70 -14.76
CA ASN A 296 18.52 -0.39 -14.43
C ASN A 296 19.54 0.71 -14.74
N PRO A 297 19.79 0.99 -16.05
CA PRO A 297 20.75 2.00 -16.45
C PRO A 297 20.27 3.41 -16.11
N ARG A 298 21.19 4.25 -15.62
CA ARG A 298 21.00 5.70 -15.53
C ARG A 298 22.18 6.39 -16.21
N GLU A 299 21.91 7.49 -16.91
CA GLU A 299 22.95 8.29 -17.56
C GLU A 299 23.82 8.99 -16.50
N ILE A 300 25.12 9.05 -16.73
CA ILE A 300 26.05 9.77 -15.86
C ILE A 300 26.16 11.20 -16.36
N GLY A 301 25.35 12.09 -15.83
CA GLY A 301 25.32 13.50 -16.21
C GLY A 301 25.11 13.69 -17.72
N LYS A 302 26.00 14.50 -18.34
CA LYS A 302 25.99 14.75 -19.78
C LYS A 302 27.06 13.92 -20.55
N THR A 303 27.46 12.81 -19.98
CA THR A 303 28.44 11.91 -20.62
C THR A 303 27.70 10.89 -21.53
N LEU A 304 28.50 10.09 -22.23
CA LEU A 304 27.97 8.97 -23.04
C LEU A 304 27.92 7.66 -22.23
N TYR A 305 28.13 7.73 -20.91
CA TYR A 305 28.21 6.55 -20.05
C TYR A 305 26.97 6.39 -19.18
N PHE A 306 26.68 5.13 -18.87
CA PHE A 306 25.56 4.71 -18.00
C PHE A 306 26.10 3.94 -16.81
N ILE A 307 25.39 4.04 -15.69
CA ILE A 307 25.65 3.27 -14.49
C ILE A 307 24.49 2.34 -14.16
N GLU A 308 24.81 1.11 -13.71
CA GLU A 308 23.85 0.13 -13.21
C GLU A 308 23.40 0.48 -11.78
N THR A 309 22.16 0.91 -11.61
CA THR A 309 21.60 1.27 -10.30
C THR A 309 20.78 0.15 -9.64
N GLY A 310 20.55 -0.97 -10.31
CA GLY A 310 19.80 -2.14 -9.81
C GLY A 310 20.58 -3.08 -8.90
N THR A 311 21.88 -2.82 -8.63
CA THR A 311 22.69 -3.63 -7.72
C THR A 311 22.24 -3.45 -6.27
N ASP A 312 22.59 -4.42 -5.38
CA ASP A 312 22.40 -4.24 -3.95
C ASP A 312 23.32 -3.14 -3.37
N THR A 313 23.00 -2.69 -2.15
CA THR A 313 23.67 -1.55 -1.51
C THR A 313 25.15 -1.82 -1.26
N ASN A 314 25.54 -3.04 -0.92
CA ASN A 314 26.93 -3.38 -0.66
C ASN A 314 27.77 -3.42 -1.96
N TYR A 315 27.15 -3.74 -3.11
CA TYR A 315 27.82 -3.61 -4.40
C TYR A 315 28.01 -2.13 -4.79
N LYS A 316 27.03 -1.27 -4.55
CA LYS A 316 27.16 0.18 -4.71
C LYS A 316 28.32 0.72 -3.89
N LYS A 317 28.39 0.32 -2.61
CA LYS A 317 29.53 0.63 -1.72
C LYS A 317 30.88 0.28 -2.35
N LYS A 318 31.01 -0.97 -2.85
CA LYS A 318 32.27 -1.43 -3.47
C LYS A 318 32.67 -0.61 -4.71
N ILE A 319 31.68 -0.22 -5.53
CA ILE A 319 31.92 0.63 -6.71
C ILE A 319 32.41 2.02 -6.25
N ILE A 320 31.74 2.64 -5.28
CA ILE A 320 32.13 3.93 -4.73
C ILE A 320 33.55 3.86 -4.16
N MET A 321 33.85 2.89 -3.31
CA MET A 321 35.19 2.73 -2.73
C MET A 321 36.27 2.65 -3.81
N LYS A 322 36.02 1.93 -4.89
CA LYS A 322 36.97 1.79 -5.97
C LYS A 322 37.17 3.08 -6.77
N LEU A 323 36.10 3.88 -6.92
CA LEU A 323 36.23 5.22 -7.51
C LEU A 323 37.02 6.20 -6.62
N LEU A 324 36.83 6.11 -5.29
CA LEU A 324 37.61 6.89 -4.32
C LEU A 324 39.10 6.54 -4.41
N GLU A 325 39.44 5.24 -4.56
CA GLU A 325 40.82 4.79 -4.75
C GLU A 325 41.47 5.41 -6.04
N TYR A 326 40.73 5.41 -7.16
CA TYR A 326 41.26 5.97 -8.42
C TYR A 326 41.43 7.48 -8.39
N LEU A 327 40.62 8.19 -7.59
CA LEU A 327 40.65 9.62 -7.44
C LEU A 327 41.56 10.13 -6.31
N ASP A 328 42.15 9.17 -5.54
CA ASP A 328 42.95 9.51 -4.34
C ASP A 328 42.16 10.38 -3.33
N LEU A 329 40.87 10.11 -3.19
CA LEU A 329 39.97 10.80 -2.27
C LEU A 329 39.94 10.14 -0.91
N GLU A 330 39.82 10.98 0.14
CA GLU A 330 39.66 10.52 1.52
C GLU A 330 38.21 10.20 1.86
N ASP A 331 38.00 9.52 2.99
CA ASP A 331 36.66 9.13 3.45
C ASP A 331 35.76 10.32 3.77
N GLU A 332 36.34 11.43 4.21
CA GLU A 332 35.63 12.66 4.54
C GLU A 332 35.09 13.38 3.29
N ASP A 333 35.65 13.10 2.11
CA ASP A 333 35.22 13.73 0.86
C ASP A 333 33.85 13.27 0.39
N ILE A 334 33.50 12.01 0.73
CA ILE A 334 32.17 11.43 0.40
C ILE A 334 31.61 10.68 1.58
N LYS A 335 30.48 11.17 2.08
CA LYS A 335 29.74 10.51 3.14
C LYS A 335 28.24 10.56 2.87
N VAL A 336 27.51 9.66 3.48
CA VAL A 336 26.06 9.62 3.44
C VAL A 336 25.49 9.71 4.85
N THR A 337 24.30 10.28 4.96
CA THR A 337 23.51 10.15 6.19
C THR A 337 22.56 8.98 6.02
N ILE A 338 22.65 8.02 6.94
CA ILE A 338 21.78 6.84 6.95
C ILE A 338 20.91 6.83 8.19
N ALA A 339 19.65 6.42 8.00
CA ALA A 339 18.71 6.07 9.04
C ALA A 339 18.55 4.55 9.10
N ARG A 340 18.27 4.03 10.26
CA ARG A 340 17.92 2.62 10.44
C ARG A 340 16.45 2.44 10.68
#